data_3e35e1e2e18c2dcc8b56c200b9196ac9
#
_entry.id   3e35e1e2e18c2dcc8b56c200b9196ac9
#
_cell.length_a   1.000
_cell.length_b   1.000
_cell.length_c   1.000
_cell.angle_alpha   90.00
_cell.angle_beta   90.00
_cell.angle_gamma   90.00
#
_symmetry.space_group_name_H-M   'P 1'
#
loop_
_entity.id
_entity.type
_entity.pdbx_description
1 polymer ?
#
loop_
_entity_poly.entity_id
_entity_poly.type
_entity_poly.pdbx_seq_one_letter_code
_entity_poly.pdbx_strand_id
1 'polypeptide(L)'
;LERYIGLAALQDRNETLFYRLLAENMEEFLPVVYTPTVGEACKRWSQIWRRARGAWVTPDDQSRIPELLHNAAGGGETRLIVVTDNERILGLGDLGVGGMGIPIGKLSLYTAAAGIQPSWALPVSLDVGTDNQELLSDPAYLGWRKPRLRGAAYDAFIESFVEAVATALPGCVIQWEDFKQENAIKILERYRNTVPSFNDDIQGTGAVALAGLIAAVNSGGGSGSGRMSDQRFLFYGAGAATLGIVRLLRKHLESAGASESERARAIIAMDSKGIVHEGRTDLTDGKSELAISSETFQALGLQSLNAAATLEQIVKSVTPTALIGTSGQAGAFTEAAVRALATSAPAPLIWPLSNPTSCAEATPEQILQWSGGRALVATGSPFAPVTVDGTTHPISQANNVYIFPSVGLAAIAGRLNKIPDQAFLVAAEELAALTPQGRDSIYPPVAQLRSISRTIAIAVVRAGVEAGWAPAVPADRIADLVDAAMWSPAYRPYLPA
;
A
#
# COMPACT_ATOMS: atom_id res chain seq x y z
N LEU A 1 15.11 17.32 -1.07
CA LEU A 1 16.19 16.34 -0.92
C LEU A 1 17.11 16.69 0.25
N GLU A 2 17.52 17.95 0.45
CA GLU A 2 18.42 18.38 1.55
C GLU A 2 17.82 18.05 2.92
N ARG A 3 16.50 18.21 3.10
CA ARG A 3 15.82 17.81 4.34
C ARG A 3 15.91 16.30 4.58
N TYR A 4 15.76 15.49 3.53
CA TYR A 4 15.94 14.03 3.61
C TYR A 4 17.37 13.66 4.05
N ILE A 5 18.38 14.26 3.41
CA ILE A 5 19.80 14.04 3.75
C ILE A 5 20.08 14.47 5.20
N GLY A 6 19.53 15.60 5.64
CA GLY A 6 19.64 16.09 7.02
C GLY A 6 19.02 15.12 8.03
N LEU A 7 17.83 14.59 7.74
CA LEU A 7 17.15 13.59 8.58
C LEU A 7 17.92 12.26 8.61
N ALA A 8 18.42 11.78 7.47
CA ALA A 8 19.25 10.59 7.41
C ALA A 8 20.53 10.74 8.26
N ALA A 9 21.16 11.93 8.19
CA ALA A 9 22.32 12.24 9.02
C ALA A 9 22.00 12.32 10.52
N LEU A 10 20.82 12.81 10.88
CA LEU A 10 20.33 12.79 12.26
C LEU A 10 20.07 11.36 12.73
N GLN A 11 19.41 10.54 11.92
CA GLN A 11 19.15 9.13 12.21
C GLN A 11 20.46 8.35 12.48
N ASP A 12 21.51 8.64 11.71
CA ASP A 12 22.82 7.99 11.90
C ASP A 12 23.55 8.40 13.19
N ARG A 13 23.30 9.61 13.70
CA ARG A 13 23.97 10.16 14.86
C ARG A 13 23.17 10.01 16.16
N ASN A 14 21.87 10.18 16.08
CA ASN A 14 20.98 10.14 17.23
C ASN A 14 19.60 9.63 16.81
N GLU A 15 19.48 8.32 16.75
CA GLU A 15 18.27 7.63 16.28
C GLU A 15 17.07 7.93 17.19
N THR A 16 17.25 8.03 18.50
CA THR A 16 16.17 8.38 19.43
C THR A 16 15.59 9.78 19.12
N LEU A 17 16.46 10.78 18.87
CA LEU A 17 16.02 12.12 18.53
C LEU A 17 15.33 12.15 17.16
N PHE A 18 15.86 11.42 16.19
CA PHE A 18 15.23 11.29 14.86
C PHE A 18 13.80 10.78 14.96
N TYR A 19 13.58 9.68 15.68
CA TYR A 19 12.23 9.13 15.81
C TYR A 19 11.31 9.97 16.69
N ARG A 20 11.84 10.66 17.67
CA ARG A 20 11.06 11.63 18.44
C ARG A 20 10.57 12.77 17.56
N LEU A 21 11.46 13.34 16.75
CA LEU A 21 11.13 14.38 15.79
C LEU A 21 10.03 13.93 14.82
N LEU A 22 10.16 12.71 14.25
CA LEU A 22 9.15 12.16 13.35
C LEU A 22 7.80 11.96 14.05
N ALA A 23 7.79 11.35 15.23
CA ALA A 23 6.56 11.03 15.94
C ALA A 23 5.79 12.27 16.41
N GLU A 24 6.51 13.33 16.82
CA GLU A 24 5.90 14.58 17.27
C GLU A 24 5.47 15.50 16.10
N ASN A 25 6.01 15.30 14.88
CA ASN A 25 5.75 16.16 13.72
C ASN A 25 5.47 15.34 12.45
N MET A 26 4.62 14.33 12.56
CA MET A 26 4.37 13.36 11.49
C MET A 26 3.88 14.01 10.19
N GLU A 27 2.98 14.99 10.26
CA GLU A 27 2.45 15.69 9.09
C GLU A 27 3.54 16.41 8.28
N GLU A 28 4.53 16.98 8.96
CA GLU A 28 5.64 17.68 8.32
C GLU A 28 6.67 16.74 7.71
N PHE A 29 7.01 15.65 8.42
CA PHE A 29 8.14 14.80 8.04
C PHE A 29 7.77 13.55 7.24
N LEU A 30 6.51 13.10 7.27
CA LEU A 30 6.05 11.99 6.43
C LEU A 30 6.41 12.20 4.95
N PRO A 31 6.11 13.37 4.32
CA PRO A 31 6.46 13.59 2.91
C PRO A 31 7.97 13.69 2.65
N VAL A 32 8.79 13.83 3.70
CA VAL A 32 10.24 13.91 3.59
C VAL A 32 10.89 12.54 3.70
N VAL A 33 10.53 11.75 4.72
CA VAL A 33 11.11 10.41 4.94
C VAL A 33 10.51 9.35 4.02
N TYR A 34 9.35 9.66 3.40
CA TYR A 34 8.68 8.79 2.45
C TYR A 34 8.28 9.59 1.20
N THR A 35 7.14 9.25 0.58
CA THR A 35 6.68 9.91 -0.65
C THR A 35 6.24 11.36 -0.41
N PRO A 36 6.63 12.33 -1.27
CA PRO A 36 7.34 12.12 -2.55
C PRO A 36 8.87 12.15 -2.46
N THR A 37 9.47 12.67 -1.38
CA THR A 37 10.91 13.00 -1.32
C THR A 37 11.80 11.76 -1.40
N VAL A 38 11.39 10.63 -0.82
CA VAL A 38 12.13 9.37 -0.90
C VAL A 38 12.34 8.90 -2.33
N GLY A 39 11.39 9.16 -3.24
CA GLY A 39 11.55 8.84 -4.66
C GLY A 39 12.71 9.57 -5.31
N GLU A 40 12.90 10.86 -4.98
CA GLU A 40 14.06 11.63 -5.44
C GLU A 40 15.38 11.15 -4.79
N ALA A 41 15.31 10.76 -3.52
CA ALA A 41 16.45 10.16 -2.83
C ALA A 41 16.87 8.83 -3.48
N CYS A 42 15.92 7.98 -3.87
CA CYS A 42 16.17 6.73 -4.57
C CYS A 42 16.88 6.95 -5.93
N LYS A 43 16.45 7.94 -6.70
CA LYS A 43 17.10 8.28 -7.98
C LYS A 43 18.56 8.70 -7.82
N ARG A 44 18.89 9.36 -6.71
CA ARG A 44 20.23 9.86 -6.41
C ARG A 44 20.96 9.03 -5.37
N TRP A 45 20.51 7.83 -5.09
CA TRP A 45 20.98 6.99 -3.98
C TRP A 45 22.51 6.89 -3.94
N SER A 46 23.13 6.51 -5.03
CA SER A 46 24.59 6.34 -5.13
C SER A 46 25.37 7.63 -4.87
N GLN A 47 24.75 8.80 -5.12
CA GLN A 47 25.38 10.11 -4.94
C GLN A 47 25.23 10.64 -3.52
N ILE A 48 24.15 10.26 -2.81
CA ILE A 48 23.85 10.71 -1.45
C ILE A 48 24.19 9.66 -0.38
N TRP A 49 24.69 8.51 -0.81
CA TRP A 49 25.01 7.41 0.10
C TRP A 49 26.04 7.83 1.16
N ARG A 50 25.79 7.47 2.40
CA ARG A 50 26.63 7.84 3.55
C ARG A 50 27.20 6.63 4.26
N ARG A 51 26.34 5.67 4.59
CA ARG A 51 26.69 4.41 5.25
C ARG A 51 25.66 3.35 4.93
N ALA A 52 26.05 2.10 5.09
CA ALA A 52 25.12 1.00 4.99
C ALA A 52 24.07 1.09 6.11
N ARG A 53 22.77 0.93 5.72
CA ARG A 53 21.66 0.74 6.63
C ARG A 53 20.81 -0.40 6.08
N GLY A 54 20.89 -1.57 6.73
CA GLY A 54 20.24 -2.81 6.27
C GLY A 54 21.16 -3.74 5.47
N ALA A 55 20.57 -4.65 4.73
CA ALA A 55 21.24 -5.68 3.95
C ALA A 55 21.01 -5.49 2.44
N TRP A 56 22.07 -5.59 1.65
CA TRP A 56 22.02 -5.76 0.20
C TRP A 56 22.45 -7.18 -0.11
N VAL A 57 21.62 -7.91 -0.83
CA VAL A 57 21.83 -9.33 -1.15
C VAL A 57 21.82 -9.49 -2.65
N THR A 58 22.90 -10.01 -3.22
CA THR A 58 23.03 -10.27 -4.65
C THR A 58 22.93 -11.77 -4.94
N PRO A 59 22.69 -12.20 -6.18
CA PRO A 59 22.75 -13.62 -6.57
C PRO A 59 24.11 -14.27 -6.30
N ASP A 60 25.20 -13.49 -6.28
CA ASP A 60 26.55 -13.99 -5.94
C ASP A 60 26.67 -14.38 -4.45
N ASP A 61 25.75 -13.88 -3.62
CA ASP A 61 25.73 -14.14 -2.17
C ASP A 61 24.74 -15.24 -1.75
N GLN A 62 24.05 -15.88 -2.71
CA GLN A 62 22.92 -16.78 -2.44
C GLN A 62 23.18 -17.83 -1.35
N SER A 63 24.38 -18.42 -1.32
CA SER A 63 24.76 -19.42 -0.32
C SER A 63 25.07 -18.86 1.07
N ARG A 64 25.19 -17.53 1.22
CA ARG A 64 25.59 -16.82 2.45
C ARG A 64 24.53 -15.86 2.96
N ILE A 65 23.30 -15.91 2.43
CA ILE A 65 22.23 -15.02 2.86
C ILE A 65 21.98 -15.06 4.37
N PRO A 66 21.96 -16.23 5.05
CA PRO A 66 21.78 -16.29 6.50
C PRO A 66 22.84 -15.48 7.27
N GLU A 67 24.11 -15.57 6.87
CA GLU A 67 25.21 -14.84 7.48
C GLU A 67 25.12 -13.34 7.24
N LEU A 68 24.73 -12.94 6.04
CA LEU A 68 24.51 -11.53 5.69
C LEU A 68 23.38 -10.92 6.52
N LEU A 69 22.26 -11.62 6.67
CA LEU A 69 21.14 -11.18 7.50
C LEU A 69 21.55 -11.07 8.97
N HIS A 70 22.26 -12.07 9.50
CA HIS A 70 22.76 -12.05 10.88
C HIS A 70 23.70 -10.86 11.12
N ASN A 71 24.65 -10.63 10.22
CA ASN A 71 25.60 -9.51 10.30
C ASN A 71 24.89 -8.15 10.21
N ALA A 72 23.92 -8.01 9.31
CA ALA A 72 23.15 -6.78 9.17
C ALA A 72 22.25 -6.49 10.37
N ALA A 73 21.77 -7.53 11.05
CA ALA A 73 21.02 -7.44 12.31
C ALA A 73 21.89 -7.01 13.50
N GLY A 74 23.24 -7.00 13.35
CA GLY A 74 24.16 -6.58 14.40
C GLY A 74 24.11 -7.42 15.67
N GLY A 75 23.70 -8.70 15.58
CA GLY A 75 23.52 -9.61 16.73
C GLY A 75 22.26 -9.33 17.54
N GLY A 76 21.42 -8.39 17.12
CA GLY A 76 20.11 -8.10 17.73
C GLY A 76 19.00 -9.01 17.22
N GLU A 77 17.86 -8.95 17.89
CA GLU A 77 16.64 -9.64 17.47
C GLU A 77 15.95 -8.85 16.33
N THR A 78 15.90 -9.42 15.12
CA THR A 78 15.12 -8.86 14.01
C THR A 78 13.74 -9.53 13.98
N ARG A 79 12.69 -8.72 14.00
CA ARG A 79 11.29 -9.17 13.99
C ARG A 79 10.52 -8.73 12.75
N LEU A 80 11.07 -7.79 11.99
CA LEU A 80 10.44 -7.22 10.80
C LEU A 80 11.48 -6.94 9.72
N ILE A 81 11.21 -7.43 8.53
CA ILE A 81 11.94 -7.08 7.31
C ILE A 81 10.97 -6.35 6.38
N VAL A 82 11.40 -5.23 5.80
CA VAL A 82 10.82 -4.68 4.57
C VAL A 82 11.82 -4.94 3.46
N VAL A 83 11.37 -5.63 2.41
CA VAL A 83 12.24 -6.09 1.32
C VAL A 83 11.72 -5.64 -0.03
N THR A 84 12.64 -5.24 -0.91
CA THR A 84 12.34 -4.88 -2.30
C THR A 84 13.36 -5.53 -3.24
N ASP A 85 12.94 -5.83 -4.49
CA ASP A 85 13.85 -6.19 -5.58
C ASP A 85 14.20 -4.99 -6.47
N ASN A 86 13.73 -3.79 -6.09
CA ASN A 86 14.02 -2.50 -6.74
C ASN A 86 13.47 -2.35 -8.17
N GLU A 87 12.59 -3.25 -8.65
CA GLU A 87 12.15 -3.23 -10.06
C GLU A 87 11.03 -2.21 -10.32
N ARG A 88 10.16 -1.98 -9.32
CA ARG A 88 8.97 -1.13 -9.50
C ARG A 88 8.85 -0.07 -8.41
N ILE A 89 9.89 0.74 -8.25
CA ILE A 89 9.90 1.78 -7.21
C ILE A 89 8.86 2.85 -7.52
N LEU A 90 7.74 2.80 -6.81
CA LEU A 90 6.59 3.70 -7.02
C LEU A 90 6.21 3.77 -8.51
N GLY A 91 5.91 4.96 -9.03
CA GLY A 91 5.76 5.21 -10.47
C GLY A 91 7.06 5.51 -11.22
N LEU A 92 8.24 5.31 -10.59
CA LEU A 92 9.55 5.66 -11.14
C LEU A 92 10.21 4.49 -11.91
N GLY A 93 9.75 3.26 -11.69
CA GLY A 93 10.26 2.06 -12.36
C GLY A 93 11.50 1.47 -11.70
N ASP A 94 12.39 0.87 -12.52
CA ASP A 94 13.61 0.21 -12.06
C ASP A 94 14.68 1.22 -11.65
N LEU A 95 14.93 1.33 -10.35
CA LEU A 95 15.95 2.20 -9.76
C LEU A 95 17.17 1.42 -9.25
N GLY A 96 17.25 0.12 -9.53
CA GLY A 96 18.34 -0.71 -9.07
C GLY A 96 18.54 -0.56 -7.56
N VAL A 97 19.78 -0.64 -7.08
CA VAL A 97 20.10 -0.57 -5.65
C VAL A 97 19.58 0.68 -4.94
N GLY A 98 19.25 1.73 -5.68
CA GLY A 98 18.66 2.96 -5.14
C GLY A 98 17.27 2.76 -4.54
N GLY A 99 16.55 1.71 -4.96
CA GLY A 99 15.27 1.33 -4.37
C GLY A 99 15.33 1.07 -2.86
N MET A 100 16.50 0.82 -2.28
CA MET A 100 16.68 0.65 -0.83
C MET A 100 16.16 1.82 0.02
N GLY A 101 16.04 3.01 -0.54
CA GLY A 101 15.42 4.16 0.14
C GLY A 101 13.98 3.87 0.60
N ILE A 102 13.25 3.03 -0.13
CA ILE A 102 11.86 2.66 0.19
C ILE A 102 11.76 1.82 1.46
N PRO A 103 12.44 0.66 1.60
CA PRO A 103 12.46 -0.09 2.85
C PRO A 103 12.89 0.74 4.07
N ILE A 104 13.92 1.59 3.92
CA ILE A 104 14.38 2.47 5.00
C ILE A 104 13.29 3.46 5.42
N GLY A 105 12.61 4.09 4.46
CA GLY A 105 11.49 5.00 4.71
C GLY A 105 10.31 4.30 5.38
N LYS A 106 9.92 3.13 4.87
CA LYS A 106 8.84 2.29 5.45
C LYS A 106 9.14 1.94 6.90
N LEU A 107 10.34 1.46 7.21
CA LEU A 107 10.72 1.10 8.57
C LEU A 107 10.79 2.32 9.51
N SER A 108 11.16 3.49 8.98
CA SER A 108 11.05 4.73 9.75
C SER A 108 9.61 5.04 10.15
N LEU A 109 8.65 4.79 9.25
CA LEU A 109 7.23 4.94 9.54
C LEU A 109 6.70 3.86 10.49
N TYR A 110 7.16 2.62 10.40
CA TYR A 110 6.84 1.59 11.39
C TYR A 110 7.19 2.02 12.81
N THR A 111 8.36 2.59 12.99
CA THR A 111 8.81 3.06 14.29
C THR A 111 8.01 4.29 14.75
N ALA A 112 7.84 5.28 13.88
CA ALA A 112 7.17 6.53 14.24
C ALA A 112 5.65 6.33 14.48
N ALA A 113 4.97 5.60 13.58
CA ALA A 113 3.52 5.42 13.61
C ALA A 113 3.05 4.26 14.48
N ALA A 114 3.80 3.16 14.56
CA ALA A 114 3.40 1.97 15.33
C ALA A 114 4.31 1.61 16.49
N GLY A 115 5.39 2.38 16.72
CA GLY A 115 6.30 2.13 17.83
C GLY A 115 7.11 0.84 17.69
N ILE A 116 7.33 0.34 16.48
CA ILE A 116 8.24 -0.79 16.28
C ILE A 116 9.66 -0.35 16.69
N GLN A 117 10.30 -1.11 17.57
CA GLN A 117 11.63 -0.78 18.02
C GLN A 117 12.63 -0.80 16.85
N PRO A 118 13.45 0.25 16.64
CA PRO A 118 14.35 0.34 15.50
C PRO A 118 15.28 -0.87 15.31
N SER A 119 15.76 -1.44 16.43
CA SER A 119 16.62 -2.63 16.41
C SER A 119 15.91 -3.93 15.97
N TRP A 120 14.58 -3.94 15.91
CA TRP A 120 13.81 -5.09 15.42
C TRP A 120 13.57 -5.02 13.89
N ALA A 121 13.95 -3.93 13.26
CA ALA A 121 13.60 -3.61 11.89
C ALA A 121 14.83 -3.66 10.97
N LEU A 122 14.77 -4.46 9.91
CA LEU A 122 15.86 -4.63 8.95
C LEU A 122 15.38 -4.33 7.53
N PRO A 123 15.84 -3.23 6.89
CA PRO A 123 15.59 -3.01 5.48
C PRO A 123 16.48 -3.93 4.64
N VAL A 124 15.90 -4.53 3.59
CA VAL A 124 16.60 -5.45 2.70
C VAL A 124 16.37 -5.06 1.25
N SER A 125 17.45 -5.00 0.49
CA SER A 125 17.44 -4.89 -0.97
C SER A 125 17.94 -6.20 -1.57
N LEU A 126 17.09 -6.86 -2.35
CA LEU A 126 17.47 -7.97 -3.21
C LEU A 126 17.98 -7.38 -4.52
N ASP A 127 19.28 -7.10 -4.57
CA ASP A 127 19.89 -6.51 -5.75
C ASP A 127 20.14 -7.59 -6.81
N VAL A 128 19.08 -7.90 -7.53
CA VAL A 128 19.06 -8.88 -8.62
C VAL A 128 19.48 -8.28 -9.97
N GLY A 129 20.16 -7.14 -9.95
CA GLY A 129 20.56 -6.37 -11.13
C GLY A 129 19.49 -5.35 -11.55
N THR A 130 19.75 -4.70 -12.67
CA THR A 130 18.85 -3.68 -13.23
C THR A 130 18.87 -3.73 -14.76
N ASP A 131 17.70 -3.44 -15.38
CA ASP A 131 17.58 -3.24 -16.82
C ASP A 131 17.69 -1.75 -17.20
N ASN A 132 17.87 -0.86 -16.21
CA ASN A 132 18.06 0.57 -16.42
C ASN A 132 19.48 0.87 -16.93
N GLN A 133 19.58 1.22 -18.22
CA GLN A 133 20.85 1.45 -18.90
C GLN A 133 21.59 2.68 -18.39
N GLU A 134 20.86 3.69 -17.87
CA GLU A 134 21.49 4.88 -17.26
C GLU A 134 22.26 4.49 -16.01
N LEU A 135 21.67 3.63 -15.15
CA LEU A 135 22.35 3.12 -13.96
C LEU A 135 23.53 2.22 -14.30
N LEU A 136 23.38 1.31 -15.27
CA LEU A 136 24.48 0.42 -15.69
C LEU A 136 25.68 1.18 -16.25
N SER A 137 25.45 2.35 -16.88
CA SER A 137 26.49 3.19 -17.47
C SER A 137 27.06 4.23 -16.48
N ASP A 138 26.38 4.49 -15.35
CA ASP A 138 26.88 5.43 -14.34
C ASP A 138 28.07 4.85 -13.57
N PRO A 139 29.28 5.43 -13.66
CA PRO A 139 30.44 4.92 -12.91
C PRO A 139 30.26 4.98 -11.39
N ALA A 140 29.37 5.83 -10.87
CA ALA A 140 29.08 5.96 -9.45
C ALA A 140 28.01 4.96 -8.94
N TYR A 141 27.36 4.19 -9.84
CA TYR A 141 26.33 3.24 -9.43
C TYR A 141 26.86 2.17 -8.47
N LEU A 142 26.25 2.05 -7.29
CA LEU A 142 26.71 1.15 -6.22
C LEU A 142 26.15 -0.28 -6.31
N GLY A 143 25.17 -0.53 -7.21
CA GLY A 143 24.50 -1.83 -7.31
C GLY A 143 25.27 -2.86 -8.12
N TRP A 144 24.75 -4.06 -8.14
CA TRP A 144 25.24 -5.18 -8.92
C TRP A 144 25.07 -4.91 -10.43
N ARG A 145 26.19 -4.72 -11.15
CA ARG A 145 26.21 -4.25 -12.55
C ARG A 145 25.93 -5.38 -13.54
N LYS A 146 24.76 -6.00 -13.45
CA LYS A 146 24.28 -7.06 -14.33
C LYS A 146 22.85 -6.75 -14.80
N PRO A 147 22.43 -7.27 -15.96
CA PRO A 147 21.03 -7.33 -16.32
C PRO A 147 20.22 -8.03 -15.22
N ARG A 148 18.99 -7.63 -15.05
CA ARG A 148 18.11 -8.16 -14.01
C ARG A 148 17.89 -9.66 -14.15
N LEU A 149 18.07 -10.39 -13.05
CA LEU A 149 17.78 -11.82 -12.96
C LEU A 149 16.29 -12.06 -13.20
N ARG A 150 15.97 -13.10 -13.97
CA ARG A 150 14.60 -13.39 -14.39
C ARG A 150 14.30 -14.90 -14.36
N GLY A 151 12.99 -15.23 -14.40
CA GLY A 151 12.52 -16.61 -14.55
C GLY A 151 12.90 -17.52 -13.38
N ALA A 152 13.20 -18.78 -13.67
CA ALA A 152 13.47 -19.80 -12.65
C ALA A 152 14.66 -19.46 -11.73
N ALA A 153 15.67 -18.76 -12.25
CA ALA A 153 16.82 -18.34 -11.43
C ALA A 153 16.42 -17.26 -10.41
N TYR A 154 15.54 -16.33 -10.81
CA TYR A 154 14.95 -15.34 -9.90
C TYR A 154 14.10 -16.04 -8.82
N ASP A 155 13.26 -16.99 -9.22
CA ASP A 155 12.41 -17.72 -8.29
C ASP A 155 13.21 -18.50 -7.24
N ALA A 156 14.31 -19.16 -7.68
CA ALA A 156 15.22 -19.88 -6.79
C ALA A 156 15.97 -18.94 -5.82
N PHE A 157 16.31 -17.73 -6.28
CA PHE A 157 16.94 -16.72 -5.43
C PHE A 157 15.98 -16.22 -4.35
N ILE A 158 14.70 -15.93 -4.71
CA ILE A 158 13.66 -15.55 -3.75
C ILE A 158 13.41 -16.67 -2.72
N GLU A 159 13.37 -17.92 -3.17
CA GLU A 159 13.23 -19.08 -2.29
C GLU A 159 14.38 -19.18 -1.28
N SER A 160 15.63 -19.05 -1.74
CA SER A 160 16.80 -19.03 -0.86
C SER A 160 16.76 -17.89 0.17
N PHE A 161 16.25 -16.72 -0.24
CA PHE A 161 16.05 -15.60 0.70
C PHE A 161 15.00 -15.95 1.78
N VAL A 162 13.85 -16.48 1.40
CA VAL A 162 12.79 -16.86 2.35
C VAL A 162 13.27 -17.93 3.34
N GLU A 163 13.96 -18.97 2.82
CA GLU A 163 14.54 -20.03 3.65
C GLU A 163 15.60 -19.49 4.63
N ALA A 164 16.43 -18.55 4.14
CA ALA A 164 17.43 -17.88 4.97
C ALA A 164 16.79 -17.06 6.09
N VAL A 165 15.73 -16.31 5.82
CA VAL A 165 14.98 -15.56 6.84
C VAL A 165 14.34 -16.53 7.84
N ALA A 166 13.70 -17.59 7.39
CA ALA A 166 13.05 -18.57 8.26
C ALA A 166 14.06 -19.26 9.21
N THR A 167 15.29 -19.46 8.74
CA THR A 167 16.35 -20.12 9.49
C THR A 167 17.11 -19.18 10.41
N ALA A 168 17.55 -18.02 9.90
CA ALA A 168 18.37 -17.07 10.65
C ALA A 168 17.55 -16.16 11.58
N LEU A 169 16.30 -15.88 11.22
CA LEU A 169 15.42 -14.93 11.91
C LEU A 169 14.03 -15.55 12.15
N PRO A 170 13.91 -16.62 12.93
CA PRO A 170 12.66 -17.37 13.08
C PRO A 170 11.53 -16.49 13.62
N GLY A 171 10.37 -16.53 12.95
CA GLY A 171 9.20 -15.70 13.30
C GLY A 171 9.28 -14.24 12.83
N CYS A 172 10.31 -13.86 12.08
CA CYS A 172 10.41 -12.55 11.48
C CYS A 172 9.30 -12.33 10.44
N VAL A 173 8.65 -11.19 10.51
CA VAL A 173 7.63 -10.77 9.54
C VAL A 173 8.31 -10.21 8.29
N ILE A 174 7.85 -10.62 7.10
CA ILE A 174 8.36 -10.10 5.82
C ILE A 174 7.29 -9.26 5.15
N GLN A 175 7.59 -7.99 4.93
CA GLN A 175 6.81 -7.11 4.06
C GLN A 175 7.48 -7.03 2.69
N TRP A 176 6.78 -7.48 1.64
CA TRP A 176 7.18 -7.34 0.25
C TRP A 176 6.76 -5.97 -0.27
N GLU A 177 7.69 -5.24 -0.91
CA GLU A 177 7.50 -3.84 -1.29
C GLU A 177 8.09 -3.54 -2.68
N ASP A 178 7.34 -2.86 -3.53
CA ASP A 178 7.78 -2.35 -4.85
C ASP A 178 8.33 -3.43 -5.82
N PHE A 179 7.78 -4.63 -5.78
CA PHE A 179 8.02 -5.67 -6.77
C PHE A 179 7.19 -5.44 -8.03
N LYS A 180 7.70 -5.87 -9.19
CA LYS A 180 6.87 -5.92 -10.40
C LYS A 180 5.64 -6.79 -10.16
N GLN A 181 4.47 -6.37 -10.67
CA GLN A 181 3.17 -6.97 -10.38
C GLN A 181 3.15 -8.51 -10.47
N GLU A 182 3.73 -9.08 -11.52
CA GLU A 182 3.74 -10.53 -11.74
C GLU A 182 4.51 -11.25 -10.63
N ASN A 183 5.68 -10.71 -10.25
CA ASN A 183 6.49 -11.21 -9.14
C ASN A 183 5.79 -11.00 -7.81
N ALA A 184 5.20 -9.81 -7.58
CA ALA A 184 4.48 -9.49 -6.34
C ALA A 184 3.34 -10.48 -6.06
N ILE A 185 2.49 -10.76 -7.06
CA ILE A 185 1.39 -11.73 -6.95
C ILE A 185 1.94 -13.13 -6.69
N LYS A 186 2.90 -13.57 -7.51
CA LYS A 186 3.51 -14.92 -7.40
C LYS A 186 4.15 -15.15 -6.02
N ILE A 187 4.92 -14.19 -5.53
CA ILE A 187 5.58 -14.27 -4.23
C ILE A 187 4.53 -14.30 -3.11
N LEU A 188 3.53 -13.40 -3.15
CA LEU A 188 2.47 -13.38 -2.17
C LEU A 188 1.74 -14.72 -2.10
N GLU A 189 1.29 -15.27 -3.23
CA GLU A 189 0.54 -16.53 -3.26
C GLU A 189 1.40 -17.72 -2.82
N ARG A 190 2.70 -17.73 -3.15
CA ARG A 190 3.61 -18.81 -2.77
C ARG A 190 3.91 -18.84 -1.28
N TYR A 191 4.09 -17.68 -0.63
CA TYR A 191 4.65 -17.63 0.72
C TYR A 191 3.67 -17.19 1.80
N ARG A 192 2.49 -16.65 1.47
CA ARG A 192 1.51 -16.14 2.44
C ARG A 192 1.04 -17.12 3.51
N ASN A 193 1.17 -18.43 3.27
CA ASN A 193 0.78 -19.49 4.21
C ASN A 193 1.96 -20.24 4.81
N THR A 194 3.21 -19.94 4.42
CA THR A 194 4.43 -20.64 4.84
C THR A 194 5.28 -19.83 5.80
N VAL A 195 5.28 -18.51 5.64
CA VAL A 195 5.98 -17.56 6.52
C VAL A 195 5.04 -16.38 6.82
N PRO A 196 5.18 -15.72 8.00
CA PRO A 196 4.41 -14.53 8.29
C PRO A 196 4.82 -13.39 7.34
N SER A 197 4.14 -13.27 6.21
CA SER A 197 4.47 -12.27 5.20
C SER A 197 3.25 -11.67 4.54
N PHE A 198 3.41 -10.49 3.97
CA PHE A 198 2.39 -9.78 3.21
C PHE A 198 3.01 -8.85 2.16
N ASN A 199 2.22 -8.41 1.18
CA ASN A 199 2.61 -7.43 0.20
C ASN A 199 1.82 -6.13 0.40
N ASP A 200 2.51 -5.01 0.66
CA ASP A 200 1.85 -3.74 0.95
C ASP A 200 1.20 -3.11 -0.29
N ASP A 201 1.80 -3.27 -1.48
CA ASP A 201 1.24 -2.72 -2.73
C ASP A 201 -0.09 -3.37 -3.11
N ILE A 202 -0.30 -4.64 -2.70
CA ILE A 202 -1.53 -5.39 -2.94
C ILE A 202 -2.47 -5.25 -1.74
N GLN A 203 -2.08 -5.77 -0.57
CA GLN A 203 -2.94 -5.91 0.60
C GLN A 203 -3.09 -4.61 1.38
N GLY A 204 -1.99 -3.87 1.59
CA GLY A 204 -2.02 -2.56 2.25
C GLY A 204 -2.80 -1.52 1.46
N THR A 205 -2.53 -1.44 0.14
CA THR A 205 -3.29 -0.57 -0.77
C THR A 205 -4.76 -0.96 -0.83
N GLY A 206 -5.05 -2.26 -0.85
CA GLY A 206 -6.41 -2.77 -0.78
C GLY A 206 -7.14 -2.31 0.48
N ALA A 207 -6.49 -2.43 1.63
CA ALA A 207 -7.08 -2.10 2.93
C ALA A 207 -7.29 -0.59 3.11
N VAL A 208 -6.30 0.25 2.77
CA VAL A 208 -6.48 1.70 2.90
C VAL A 208 -7.57 2.22 1.97
N ALA A 209 -7.62 1.73 0.73
CA ALA A 209 -8.68 2.12 -0.19
C ALA A 209 -10.06 1.66 0.31
N LEU A 210 -10.20 0.42 0.76
CA LEU A 210 -11.46 -0.09 1.31
C LEU A 210 -11.90 0.72 2.54
N ALA A 211 -11.00 1.03 3.47
CA ALA A 211 -11.31 1.85 4.64
C ALA A 211 -11.90 3.21 4.25
N GLY A 212 -11.26 3.88 3.32
CA GLY A 212 -11.75 5.16 2.83
C GLY A 212 -13.08 5.05 2.08
N LEU A 213 -13.29 3.99 1.28
CA LEU A 213 -14.57 3.73 0.60
C LEU A 213 -15.71 3.53 1.61
N ILE A 214 -15.48 2.74 2.67
CA ILE A 214 -16.46 2.54 3.75
C ILE A 214 -16.77 3.88 4.42
N ALA A 215 -15.75 4.64 4.81
CA ALA A 215 -15.92 5.94 5.47
C ALA A 215 -16.67 6.94 4.58
N ALA A 216 -16.30 7.04 3.29
CA ALA A 216 -16.95 7.93 2.33
C ALA A 216 -18.42 7.56 2.09
N VAL A 217 -18.73 6.27 1.94
CA VAL A 217 -20.12 5.78 1.76
C VAL A 217 -20.94 6.04 3.02
N ASN A 218 -20.41 5.76 4.21
CA ASN A 218 -21.06 6.05 5.50
C ASN A 218 -21.36 7.56 5.69
N SER A 219 -20.56 8.43 5.05
CA SER A 219 -20.77 9.88 5.03
C SER A 219 -21.70 10.37 3.91
N GLY A 220 -22.44 9.46 3.26
CA GLY A 220 -23.39 9.76 2.19
C GLY A 220 -22.77 9.91 0.80
N GLY A 221 -21.55 9.44 0.60
CA GLY A 221 -20.89 9.37 -0.71
C GLY A 221 -21.51 8.34 -1.65
N GLY A 222 -21.18 8.45 -2.93
CA GLY A 222 -21.64 7.54 -3.97
C GLY A 222 -23.13 7.70 -4.28
N SER A 223 -23.91 6.65 -4.04
CA SER A 223 -25.37 6.63 -4.25
C SER A 223 -26.15 7.46 -3.21
N GLY A 224 -25.52 7.88 -2.12
CA GLY A 224 -26.19 8.57 -1.00
C GLY A 224 -26.95 7.64 -0.04
N SER A 225 -26.97 6.33 -0.29
CA SER A 225 -27.71 5.35 0.54
C SER A 225 -27.05 5.03 1.88
N GLY A 226 -25.75 5.31 2.02
CA GLY A 226 -24.94 4.89 3.17
C GLY A 226 -24.61 3.38 3.19
N ARG A 227 -24.91 2.64 2.11
CA ARG A 227 -24.68 1.19 2.04
C ARG A 227 -23.68 0.84 0.94
N MET A 228 -22.66 0.04 1.27
CA MET A 228 -21.67 -0.44 0.32
C MET A 228 -22.24 -1.31 -0.79
N SER A 229 -23.27 -2.11 -0.49
CA SER A 229 -23.98 -2.96 -1.46
C SER A 229 -24.72 -2.19 -2.55
N ASP A 230 -25.06 -0.93 -2.30
CA ASP A 230 -25.79 -0.09 -3.26
C ASP A 230 -24.83 0.71 -4.16
N GLN A 231 -23.51 0.53 -3.99
CA GLN A 231 -22.51 1.18 -4.79
C GLN A 231 -22.15 0.36 -6.02
N ARG A 232 -21.69 1.06 -7.06
CA ARG A 232 -21.07 0.46 -8.23
C ARG A 232 -19.70 1.09 -8.46
N PHE A 233 -18.67 0.26 -8.36
CA PHE A 233 -17.27 0.66 -8.42
C PHE A 233 -16.70 0.37 -9.81
N LEU A 234 -16.22 1.42 -10.50
CA LEU A 234 -15.47 1.30 -11.74
C LEU A 234 -13.99 1.56 -11.47
N PHE A 235 -13.17 0.55 -11.69
CA PHE A 235 -11.71 0.64 -11.55
C PHE A 235 -11.07 0.92 -12.91
N TYR A 236 -10.34 2.02 -13.01
CA TYR A 236 -9.53 2.38 -14.16
C TYR A 236 -8.08 1.98 -13.91
N GLY A 237 -7.70 0.80 -14.41
CA GLY A 237 -6.48 0.06 -14.13
C GLY A 237 -6.81 -1.33 -13.60
N ALA A 238 -6.11 -2.36 -14.09
CA ALA A 238 -6.31 -3.76 -13.70
C ALA A 238 -4.99 -4.37 -13.21
N GLY A 239 -4.30 -3.61 -12.34
CA GLY A 239 -3.01 -3.96 -11.76
C GLY A 239 -3.12 -4.56 -10.34
N ALA A 240 -1.96 -4.71 -9.66
CA ALA A 240 -1.84 -5.24 -8.31
C ALA A 240 -2.69 -4.46 -7.29
N ALA A 241 -2.69 -3.13 -7.36
CA ALA A 241 -3.49 -2.27 -6.49
C ALA A 241 -5.00 -2.56 -6.64
N THR A 242 -5.51 -2.56 -7.88
CA THR A 242 -6.92 -2.92 -8.13
C THR A 242 -7.25 -4.32 -7.63
N LEU A 243 -6.38 -5.29 -7.87
CA LEU A 243 -6.57 -6.67 -7.39
C LEU A 243 -6.69 -6.71 -5.87
N GLY A 244 -5.83 -6.02 -5.15
CA GLY A 244 -5.89 -5.92 -3.69
C GLY A 244 -7.19 -5.29 -3.20
N ILE A 245 -7.59 -4.15 -3.81
CA ILE A 245 -8.85 -3.46 -3.45
C ILE A 245 -10.05 -4.36 -3.71
N VAL A 246 -10.13 -4.97 -4.88
CA VAL A 246 -11.26 -5.84 -5.28
C VAL A 246 -11.37 -7.08 -4.40
N ARG A 247 -10.25 -7.72 -4.06
CA ARG A 247 -10.24 -8.88 -3.14
C ARG A 247 -10.86 -8.53 -1.77
N LEU A 248 -10.45 -7.41 -1.19
CA LEU A 248 -10.97 -6.98 0.11
C LEU A 248 -12.41 -6.44 0.02
N LEU A 249 -12.74 -5.70 -1.04
CA LEU A 249 -14.09 -5.21 -1.28
C LEU A 249 -15.10 -6.36 -1.44
N ARG A 250 -14.75 -7.43 -2.18
CA ARG A 250 -15.59 -8.62 -2.30
C ARG A 250 -15.82 -9.29 -0.94
N LYS A 251 -14.78 -9.43 -0.12
CA LYS A 251 -14.89 -10.00 1.23
C LYS A 251 -15.76 -9.13 2.14
N HIS A 252 -15.59 -7.81 2.09
CA HIS A 252 -16.41 -6.87 2.85
C HIS A 252 -17.89 -6.95 2.45
N LEU A 253 -18.20 -6.94 1.16
CA LEU A 253 -19.57 -7.07 0.65
C LEU A 253 -20.18 -8.44 1.04
N GLU A 254 -19.40 -9.50 1.01
CA GLU A 254 -19.83 -10.84 1.45
C GLU A 254 -20.16 -10.88 2.94
N SER A 255 -19.29 -10.35 3.80
CA SER A 255 -19.52 -10.26 5.24
C SER A 255 -20.71 -9.37 5.60
N ALA A 256 -21.01 -8.36 4.76
CA ALA A 256 -22.19 -7.52 4.85
C ALA A 256 -23.49 -8.17 4.32
N GLY A 257 -23.41 -9.44 3.87
CA GLY A 257 -24.58 -10.22 3.39
C GLY A 257 -24.97 -9.98 1.94
N ALA A 258 -24.13 -9.31 1.13
CA ALA A 258 -24.40 -9.15 -0.30
C ALA A 258 -24.33 -10.48 -1.04
N SER A 259 -25.34 -10.78 -1.87
CA SER A 259 -25.37 -11.96 -2.72
C SER A 259 -24.25 -11.95 -3.77
N GLU A 260 -23.94 -13.11 -4.33
CA GLU A 260 -22.93 -13.22 -5.40
C GLU A 260 -23.29 -12.35 -6.61
N SER A 261 -24.56 -12.29 -7.00
CA SER A 261 -25.04 -11.45 -8.10
C SER A 261 -24.87 -9.95 -7.81
N GLU A 262 -25.10 -9.51 -6.58
CA GLU A 262 -24.86 -8.11 -6.16
C GLU A 262 -23.37 -7.79 -6.21
N ARG A 263 -22.51 -8.67 -5.68
CA ARG A 263 -21.05 -8.48 -5.74
C ARG A 263 -20.52 -8.44 -7.17
N ALA A 264 -21.02 -9.32 -8.05
CA ALA A 264 -20.62 -9.35 -9.45
C ALA A 264 -20.98 -8.08 -10.23
N ARG A 265 -22.12 -7.46 -9.91
CA ARG A 265 -22.57 -6.21 -10.53
C ARG A 265 -21.94 -4.95 -9.91
N ALA A 266 -21.50 -5.05 -8.68
CA ALA A 266 -20.93 -3.93 -7.95
C ALA A 266 -19.51 -3.54 -8.43
N ILE A 267 -18.73 -4.48 -8.96
CA ILE A 267 -17.29 -4.32 -9.19
C ILE A 267 -16.95 -4.55 -10.66
N ILE A 268 -16.50 -3.51 -11.34
CA ILE A 268 -16.12 -3.54 -12.74
C ILE A 268 -14.70 -2.96 -12.87
N ALA A 269 -13.80 -3.70 -13.52
CA ALA A 269 -12.44 -3.23 -13.80
C ALA A 269 -12.23 -3.06 -15.32
N MET A 270 -11.38 -2.11 -15.67
CA MET A 270 -10.94 -1.90 -17.05
C MET A 270 -9.44 -1.66 -17.14
N ASP A 271 -8.86 -1.99 -18.27
CA ASP A 271 -7.47 -1.68 -18.62
C ASP A 271 -7.38 -0.95 -19.97
N SER A 272 -6.18 -0.80 -20.51
CA SER A 272 -5.96 -0.15 -21.81
C SER A 272 -6.66 -0.81 -23.00
N LYS A 273 -7.20 -2.01 -22.82
CA LYS A 273 -7.95 -2.77 -23.85
C LYS A 273 -9.46 -2.80 -23.57
N GLY A 274 -9.94 -2.01 -22.60
CA GLY A 274 -11.34 -1.90 -22.22
C GLY A 274 -11.71 -2.71 -20.97
N ILE A 275 -12.99 -3.05 -20.83
CA ILE A 275 -13.50 -3.80 -19.67
C ILE A 275 -12.84 -5.17 -19.58
N VAL A 276 -12.49 -5.58 -18.36
CA VAL A 276 -11.95 -6.90 -18.07
C VAL A 276 -13.13 -7.87 -17.88
N HIS A 277 -13.31 -8.80 -18.82
CA HIS A 277 -14.40 -9.77 -18.81
C HIS A 277 -13.93 -11.15 -19.31
N GLU A 278 -14.64 -12.21 -18.94
CA GLU A 278 -14.27 -13.61 -19.23
C GLU A 278 -14.08 -13.92 -20.72
N GLY A 279 -14.73 -13.19 -21.63
CA GLY A 279 -14.57 -13.38 -23.06
C GLY A 279 -13.25 -12.89 -23.65
N ARG A 280 -12.34 -12.33 -22.85
CA ARG A 280 -11.00 -11.89 -23.29
C ARG A 280 -10.01 -13.05 -23.24
N THR A 281 -9.12 -13.13 -24.24
CA THR A 281 -8.10 -14.18 -24.38
C THR A 281 -6.70 -13.76 -23.88
N ASP A 282 -6.56 -12.50 -23.43
CA ASP A 282 -5.27 -11.90 -23.05
C ASP A 282 -5.16 -11.65 -21.54
N LEU A 283 -5.97 -12.34 -20.75
CA LEU A 283 -5.98 -12.19 -19.29
C LEU A 283 -4.82 -12.96 -18.67
N THR A 284 -4.08 -12.30 -17.79
CA THR A 284 -3.17 -12.94 -16.84
C THR A 284 -3.96 -13.42 -15.62
N ASP A 285 -3.35 -14.28 -14.79
CA ASP A 285 -4.02 -14.84 -13.60
C ASP A 285 -4.65 -13.75 -12.71
N GLY A 286 -3.92 -12.70 -12.37
CA GLY A 286 -4.46 -11.58 -11.58
C GLY A 286 -5.58 -10.81 -12.28
N LYS A 287 -5.54 -10.69 -13.62
CA LYS A 287 -6.63 -10.05 -14.37
C LYS A 287 -7.87 -10.95 -14.49
N SER A 288 -7.67 -12.26 -14.55
CA SER A 288 -8.79 -13.21 -14.58
C SER A 288 -9.64 -13.11 -13.33
N GLU A 289 -9.06 -12.84 -12.16
CA GLU A 289 -9.80 -12.58 -10.93
C GLU A 289 -10.66 -11.30 -10.99
N LEU A 290 -10.27 -10.33 -11.82
CA LEU A 290 -11.01 -9.07 -11.99
C LEU A 290 -12.09 -9.15 -13.07
N ALA A 291 -12.12 -10.24 -13.85
CA ALA A 291 -13.03 -10.39 -14.96
C ALA A 291 -14.48 -10.52 -14.47
N ILE A 292 -15.37 -9.71 -15.08
CA ILE A 292 -16.82 -9.91 -14.93
C ILE A 292 -17.28 -11.03 -15.84
N SER A 293 -18.35 -11.73 -15.42
CA SER A 293 -18.94 -12.81 -16.21
C SER A 293 -19.53 -12.27 -17.51
N SER A 294 -19.64 -13.16 -18.52
CA SER A 294 -20.28 -12.84 -19.80
C SER A 294 -21.73 -12.40 -19.61
N GLU A 295 -22.43 -12.94 -18.63
CA GLU A 295 -23.78 -12.54 -18.26
C GLU A 295 -23.83 -11.10 -17.72
N THR A 296 -22.96 -10.76 -16.78
CA THR A 296 -22.85 -9.40 -16.24
C THR A 296 -22.45 -8.40 -17.31
N PHE A 297 -21.51 -8.75 -18.21
CA PHE A 297 -21.10 -7.93 -19.33
C PHE A 297 -22.28 -7.60 -20.27
N GLN A 298 -23.13 -8.56 -20.58
CA GLN A 298 -24.32 -8.38 -21.37
C GLN A 298 -25.38 -7.54 -20.64
N ALA A 299 -25.64 -7.86 -19.35
CA ALA A 299 -26.65 -7.17 -18.55
C ALA A 299 -26.35 -5.66 -18.39
N LEU A 300 -25.08 -5.28 -18.42
CA LEU A 300 -24.63 -3.87 -18.40
C LEU A 300 -24.61 -3.21 -19.79
N GLY A 301 -25.03 -3.90 -20.86
CA GLY A 301 -25.04 -3.37 -22.22
C GLY A 301 -23.66 -3.13 -22.81
N LEU A 302 -22.60 -3.70 -22.24
CA LEU A 302 -21.20 -3.44 -22.60
C LEU A 302 -20.80 -4.06 -23.95
N GLN A 303 -21.55 -5.04 -24.44
CA GLN A 303 -21.34 -5.65 -25.77
C GLN A 303 -21.53 -4.67 -26.93
N SER A 304 -22.26 -3.58 -26.71
CA SER A 304 -22.44 -2.52 -27.70
C SER A 304 -21.24 -1.57 -27.79
N LEU A 305 -20.32 -1.64 -26.81
CA LEU A 305 -19.11 -0.85 -26.78
C LEU A 305 -17.98 -1.60 -27.50
N ASN A 306 -17.27 -0.93 -28.39
CA ASN A 306 -16.07 -1.51 -29.01
C ASN A 306 -14.85 -1.35 -28.10
N ALA A 307 -13.75 -2.00 -28.44
CA ALA A 307 -12.49 -1.95 -27.67
C ALA A 307 -11.88 -0.53 -27.56
N ALA A 308 -12.33 0.40 -28.40
CA ALA A 308 -11.90 1.80 -28.37
C ALA A 308 -12.90 2.71 -27.62
N ALA A 309 -13.84 2.13 -26.85
CA ALA A 309 -14.81 2.91 -26.07
C ALA A 309 -14.10 3.85 -25.09
N THR A 310 -14.51 5.10 -25.09
CA THR A 310 -13.97 6.11 -24.16
C THR A 310 -14.45 5.85 -22.75
N LEU A 311 -13.70 6.36 -21.74
CA LEU A 311 -14.12 6.28 -20.34
C LEU A 311 -15.52 6.87 -20.13
N GLU A 312 -15.87 7.97 -20.83
CA GLU A 312 -17.21 8.57 -20.79
C GLU A 312 -18.30 7.58 -21.22
N GLN A 313 -18.10 6.87 -22.34
CA GLN A 313 -19.05 5.88 -22.84
C GLN A 313 -19.24 4.73 -21.85
N ILE A 314 -18.15 4.26 -21.25
CA ILE A 314 -18.16 3.21 -20.21
C ILE A 314 -18.91 3.70 -18.98
N VAL A 315 -18.63 4.92 -18.49
CA VAL A 315 -19.34 5.53 -17.35
C VAL A 315 -20.84 5.63 -17.61
N LYS A 316 -21.25 6.04 -18.80
CA LYS A 316 -22.67 6.13 -19.17
C LYS A 316 -23.37 4.76 -19.22
N SER A 317 -22.68 3.71 -19.64
CA SER A 317 -23.23 2.35 -19.67
C SER A 317 -23.24 1.69 -18.29
N VAL A 318 -22.14 1.81 -17.55
CA VAL A 318 -21.97 1.20 -16.22
C VAL A 318 -22.76 1.96 -15.17
N THR A 319 -22.93 3.29 -15.31
CA THR A 319 -23.52 4.19 -14.31
C THR A 319 -22.91 3.97 -12.90
N PRO A 320 -21.58 4.10 -12.75
CA PRO A 320 -20.93 3.86 -11.46
C PRO A 320 -21.26 4.96 -10.46
N THR A 321 -21.11 4.65 -9.17
CA THR A 321 -21.16 5.63 -8.07
C THR A 321 -19.76 6.00 -7.59
N ALA A 322 -18.77 5.18 -7.95
CA ALA A 322 -17.36 5.38 -7.63
C ALA A 322 -16.48 5.09 -8.86
N LEU A 323 -15.51 5.97 -9.13
CA LEU A 323 -14.47 5.82 -10.15
C LEU A 323 -13.11 5.88 -9.45
N ILE A 324 -12.36 4.76 -9.53
CA ILE A 324 -11.08 4.59 -8.84
C ILE A 324 -9.98 4.36 -9.88
N GLY A 325 -8.98 5.24 -9.90
CA GLY A 325 -7.83 5.19 -10.81
C GLY A 325 -6.61 4.56 -10.15
N THR A 326 -6.06 3.55 -10.81
CA THR A 326 -4.81 2.87 -10.42
C THR A 326 -3.98 2.54 -11.67
N SER A 327 -4.12 3.36 -12.71
CA SER A 327 -3.60 3.09 -14.06
C SER A 327 -2.17 3.60 -14.29
N GLY A 328 -1.75 4.58 -13.51
CA GLY A 328 -0.53 5.34 -13.77
C GLY A 328 -0.62 6.26 -15.00
N GLN A 329 -1.82 6.46 -15.55
CA GLN A 329 -2.04 7.27 -16.76
C GLN A 329 -2.55 8.66 -16.39
N ALA A 330 -1.65 9.64 -16.41
CA ALA A 330 -1.99 11.03 -16.13
C ALA A 330 -3.12 11.56 -17.05
N GLY A 331 -4.10 12.24 -16.44
CA GLY A 331 -5.20 12.87 -17.19
C GLY A 331 -6.23 11.89 -17.77
N ALA A 332 -6.21 10.62 -17.38
CA ALA A 332 -7.15 9.61 -17.90
C ALA A 332 -8.61 9.89 -17.50
N PHE A 333 -8.85 10.56 -16.36
CA PHE A 333 -10.19 11.00 -15.98
C PHE A 333 -10.51 12.32 -16.72
N THR A 334 -11.18 12.21 -17.82
CA THR A 334 -11.58 13.37 -18.65
C THR A 334 -12.76 14.12 -18.03
N GLU A 335 -12.91 15.41 -18.36
CA GLU A 335 -14.06 16.22 -17.98
C GLU A 335 -15.39 15.55 -18.32
N ALA A 336 -15.49 15.00 -19.54
CA ALA A 336 -16.70 14.33 -20.02
C ALA A 336 -17.08 13.12 -19.16
N ALA A 337 -16.09 12.31 -18.75
CA ALA A 337 -16.30 11.16 -17.89
C ALA A 337 -16.73 11.58 -16.47
N VAL A 338 -16.07 12.58 -15.90
CA VAL A 338 -16.41 13.09 -14.54
C VAL A 338 -17.79 13.72 -14.52
N ARG A 339 -18.15 14.53 -15.53
CA ARG A 339 -19.50 15.12 -15.66
C ARG A 339 -20.57 14.04 -15.83
N ALA A 340 -20.32 13.02 -16.64
CA ALA A 340 -21.24 11.89 -16.81
C ALA A 340 -21.49 11.16 -15.48
N LEU A 341 -20.42 10.87 -14.72
CA LEU A 341 -20.52 10.26 -13.39
C LEU A 341 -21.28 11.15 -12.41
N ALA A 342 -21.00 12.44 -12.39
CA ALA A 342 -21.68 13.41 -11.54
C ALA A 342 -23.17 13.59 -11.88
N THR A 343 -23.61 13.15 -13.04
CA THR A 343 -25.04 13.14 -13.42
C THR A 343 -25.75 11.91 -12.84
N SER A 344 -25.07 10.78 -12.74
CA SER A 344 -25.63 9.50 -12.26
C SER A 344 -25.52 9.28 -10.75
N ALA A 345 -24.60 9.97 -10.07
CA ALA A 345 -24.38 9.83 -8.65
C ALA A 345 -24.50 11.20 -7.94
N PRO A 346 -25.27 11.31 -6.85
CA PRO A 346 -25.46 12.59 -6.12
C PRO A 346 -24.18 13.11 -5.47
N ALA A 347 -23.31 12.22 -5.00
CA ALA A 347 -22.04 12.53 -4.36
C ALA A 347 -20.95 11.54 -4.82
N PRO A 348 -20.52 11.61 -6.12
CA PRO A 348 -19.65 10.58 -6.69
C PRO A 348 -18.32 10.47 -5.96
N LEU A 349 -17.83 9.24 -5.78
CA LEU A 349 -16.48 8.98 -5.29
C LEU A 349 -15.55 8.98 -6.50
N ILE A 350 -14.58 9.90 -6.55
CA ILE A 350 -13.66 10.01 -7.69
C ILE A 350 -12.23 10.08 -7.17
N TRP A 351 -11.54 8.95 -7.26
CA TRP A 351 -10.26 8.71 -6.58
C TRP A 351 -9.12 8.41 -7.56
N PRO A 352 -8.30 9.40 -7.96
CA PRO A 352 -7.06 9.18 -8.70
C PRO A 352 -5.97 8.71 -7.74
N LEU A 353 -5.81 7.40 -7.60
CA LEU A 353 -4.88 6.81 -6.62
C LEU A 353 -3.46 6.59 -7.16
N SER A 354 -3.21 6.86 -8.45
CA SER A 354 -1.89 6.66 -9.03
C SER A 354 -0.84 7.62 -8.47
N ASN A 355 0.36 7.09 -8.20
CA ASN A 355 1.52 7.79 -7.69
C ASN A 355 2.67 7.77 -8.71
N PRO A 356 3.55 8.79 -8.76
CA PRO A 356 3.49 10.09 -8.06
C PRO A 356 2.40 11.01 -8.63
N THR A 357 2.29 12.23 -8.08
CA THR A 357 1.31 13.25 -8.53
C THR A 357 1.25 13.44 -10.05
N SER A 358 2.41 13.34 -10.74
CA SER A 358 2.50 13.44 -12.20
C SER A 358 1.83 12.28 -12.96
N CYS A 359 1.47 11.20 -12.27
CA CYS A 359 0.78 10.03 -12.83
C CYS A 359 -0.71 9.99 -12.45
N ALA A 360 -1.19 10.96 -11.66
CA ALA A 360 -2.58 11.00 -11.22
C ALA A 360 -3.54 11.13 -12.40
N GLU A 361 -4.62 10.35 -12.40
CA GLU A 361 -5.60 10.29 -13.49
C GLU A 361 -6.34 11.62 -13.70
N ALA A 362 -6.47 12.44 -12.66
CA ALA A 362 -6.88 13.86 -12.71
C ALA A 362 -6.42 14.56 -11.44
N THR A 363 -6.35 15.89 -11.44
CA THR A 363 -6.13 16.66 -10.21
C THR A 363 -7.43 16.82 -9.41
N PRO A 364 -7.36 16.94 -8.09
CA PRO A 364 -8.53 17.24 -7.26
C PRO A 364 -9.28 18.49 -7.71
N GLU A 365 -8.57 19.52 -8.13
CA GLU A 365 -9.16 20.75 -8.64
C GLU A 365 -10.03 20.48 -9.88
N GLN A 366 -9.52 19.73 -10.86
CA GLN A 366 -10.28 19.32 -12.04
C GLN A 366 -11.53 18.53 -11.65
N ILE A 367 -11.38 17.53 -10.77
CA ILE A 367 -12.49 16.67 -10.35
C ILE A 367 -13.59 17.49 -9.68
N LEU A 368 -13.22 18.37 -8.75
CA LEU A 368 -14.18 19.20 -8.01
C LEU A 368 -14.87 20.21 -8.93
N GLN A 369 -14.13 20.89 -9.82
CA GLN A 369 -14.72 21.79 -10.83
C GLN A 369 -15.71 21.07 -11.76
N TRP A 370 -15.31 19.92 -12.30
CA TRP A 370 -16.15 19.18 -13.25
C TRP A 370 -17.37 18.51 -12.59
N SER A 371 -17.28 18.19 -11.30
CA SER A 371 -18.41 17.63 -10.52
C SER A 371 -19.30 18.69 -9.86
N GLY A 372 -18.97 19.99 -9.97
CA GLY A 372 -19.68 21.08 -9.28
C GLY A 372 -19.53 20.97 -7.76
N GLY A 373 -18.34 20.66 -7.24
CA GLY A 373 -18.03 20.52 -5.81
C GLY A 373 -18.67 19.30 -5.13
N ARG A 374 -19.33 18.39 -5.89
CA ARG A 374 -20.10 17.29 -5.29
C ARG A 374 -19.29 16.02 -5.06
N ALA A 375 -18.16 15.84 -5.76
CA ALA A 375 -17.34 14.65 -5.61
C ALA A 375 -16.67 14.59 -4.23
N LEU A 376 -16.61 13.39 -3.64
CA LEU A 376 -15.71 13.08 -2.55
C LEU A 376 -14.41 12.56 -3.16
N VAL A 377 -13.31 13.28 -2.90
CA VAL A 377 -12.02 13.04 -3.55
C VAL A 377 -11.01 12.49 -2.56
N ALA A 378 -10.38 11.37 -2.90
CA ALA A 378 -9.16 10.91 -2.26
C ALA A 378 -8.09 10.64 -3.31
N THR A 379 -6.82 10.85 -2.97
CA THR A 379 -5.68 10.75 -3.88
C THR A 379 -4.61 9.82 -3.32
N GLY A 380 -3.80 9.23 -4.19
CA GLY A 380 -2.63 8.44 -3.76
C GLY A 380 -1.48 9.33 -3.25
N SER A 381 -1.28 10.49 -3.89
CA SER A 381 -0.26 11.48 -3.52
C SER A 381 -0.87 12.65 -2.75
N PRO A 382 -0.09 13.38 -1.92
CA PRO A 382 -0.62 14.54 -1.19
C PRO A 382 -0.94 15.71 -2.13
N PHE A 383 -2.09 16.35 -1.89
CA PHE A 383 -2.51 17.58 -2.56
C PHE A 383 -2.94 18.63 -1.54
N ALA A 384 -2.78 19.90 -1.87
CA ALA A 384 -3.30 21.00 -1.08
C ALA A 384 -4.84 21.02 -1.13
N PRO A 385 -5.51 21.61 -0.11
CA PRO A 385 -6.94 21.88 -0.18
C PRO A 385 -7.32 22.68 -1.42
N VAL A 386 -8.50 22.41 -1.98
CA VAL A 386 -8.99 23.04 -3.21
C VAL A 386 -10.24 23.86 -2.89
N THR A 387 -10.31 25.09 -3.39
CA THR A 387 -11.49 25.97 -3.23
C THR A 387 -12.29 26.02 -4.53
N VAL A 388 -13.57 25.62 -4.47
CA VAL A 388 -14.53 25.70 -5.58
C VAL A 388 -15.78 26.43 -5.09
N ASP A 389 -16.22 27.43 -5.84
CA ASP A 389 -17.41 28.23 -5.53
C ASP A 389 -17.45 28.76 -4.07
N GLY A 390 -16.29 29.17 -3.55
CA GLY A 390 -16.15 29.70 -2.19
C GLY A 390 -16.10 28.64 -1.08
N THR A 391 -16.24 27.36 -1.39
CA THR A 391 -16.10 26.25 -0.46
C THR A 391 -14.72 25.61 -0.58
N THR A 392 -14.01 25.47 0.53
CA THR A 392 -12.70 24.81 0.59
C THR A 392 -12.88 23.34 0.94
N HIS A 393 -12.40 22.47 0.06
CA HIS A 393 -12.42 21.02 0.21
C HIS A 393 -11.02 20.52 0.62
N PRO A 394 -10.87 19.91 1.80
CA PRO A 394 -9.64 19.20 2.13
C PRO A 394 -9.51 17.95 1.25
N ILE A 395 -8.29 17.64 0.82
CA ILE A 395 -8.05 16.47 -0.04
C ILE A 395 -7.44 15.36 0.81
N SER A 396 -8.20 14.29 0.96
CA SER A 396 -7.75 13.11 1.69
C SER A 396 -6.74 12.30 0.89
N GLN A 397 -5.70 11.80 1.56
CA GLN A 397 -4.70 10.91 0.95
C GLN A 397 -4.92 9.47 1.40
N ALA A 398 -5.12 8.57 0.44
CA ALA A 398 -5.12 7.13 0.66
C ALA A 398 -3.65 6.64 0.81
N ASN A 399 -3.10 6.78 2.01
CA ASN A 399 -1.72 6.45 2.31
C ASN A 399 -1.64 5.15 3.11
N ASN A 400 -0.87 4.17 2.62
CA ASN A 400 -0.70 2.86 3.26
C ASN A 400 -0.16 2.96 4.69
N VAL A 401 0.40 4.12 5.10
CA VAL A 401 0.89 4.37 6.47
C VAL A 401 -0.20 4.18 7.55
N TYR A 402 -1.46 4.23 7.18
CA TYR A 402 -2.56 3.91 8.10
C TYR A 402 -2.70 2.39 8.36
N ILE A 403 -2.17 1.55 7.47
CA ILE A 403 -2.41 0.11 7.47
C ILE A 403 -1.15 -0.70 7.83
N PHE A 404 -0.06 -0.60 7.02
CA PHE A 404 1.07 -1.51 7.17
C PHE A 404 1.72 -1.45 8.56
N PRO A 405 1.88 -0.27 9.21
CA PRO A 405 2.48 -0.24 10.53
C PRO A 405 1.63 -0.95 11.59
N SER A 406 0.31 -0.83 11.45
CA SER A 406 -0.67 -1.45 12.34
C SER A 406 -0.67 -2.97 12.22
N VAL A 407 -0.69 -3.48 10.97
CA VAL A 407 -0.65 -4.92 10.68
C VAL A 407 0.68 -5.53 11.11
N GLY A 408 1.81 -4.85 10.85
CA GLY A 408 3.11 -5.31 11.30
C GLY A 408 3.25 -5.32 12.82
N LEU A 409 2.72 -4.31 13.53
CA LEU A 409 2.65 -4.30 14.98
C LEU A 409 1.83 -5.48 15.51
N ALA A 410 0.65 -5.74 14.90
CA ALA A 410 -0.18 -6.88 15.25
C ALA A 410 0.56 -8.20 15.04
N ALA A 411 1.26 -8.34 13.91
CA ALA A 411 2.01 -9.55 13.57
C ALA A 411 3.13 -9.84 14.59
N ILE A 412 3.85 -8.80 15.01
CA ILE A 412 4.93 -8.93 16.00
C ILE A 412 4.35 -9.18 17.39
N ALA A 413 3.40 -8.35 17.85
CA ALA A 413 2.83 -8.45 19.19
C ALA A 413 2.06 -9.77 19.38
N GLY A 414 1.21 -10.11 18.40
CA GLY A 414 0.40 -11.32 18.41
C GLY A 414 1.13 -12.58 17.97
N ARG A 415 2.40 -12.49 17.54
CA ARG A 415 3.17 -13.62 16.97
C ARG A 415 2.39 -14.38 15.91
N LEU A 416 1.85 -13.64 14.93
CA LEU A 416 1.04 -14.22 13.87
C LEU A 416 1.87 -15.20 13.04
N ASN A 417 1.35 -16.40 12.81
CA ASN A 417 2.02 -17.41 11.99
C ASN A 417 1.78 -17.19 10.48
N LYS A 418 0.77 -16.41 10.11
CA LYS A 418 0.45 -15.96 8.76
C LYS A 418 -0.34 -14.65 8.82
N ILE A 419 -0.35 -13.89 7.72
CA ILE A 419 -1.04 -12.60 7.63
C ILE A 419 -2.04 -12.68 6.45
N PRO A 420 -3.25 -13.24 6.67
CA PRO A 420 -4.24 -13.43 5.61
C PRO A 420 -4.93 -12.11 5.21
N ASP A 421 -5.64 -12.11 4.07
CA ASP A 421 -6.45 -10.95 3.65
C ASP A 421 -7.49 -10.54 4.71
N GLN A 422 -7.91 -11.47 5.57
CA GLN A 422 -8.81 -11.18 6.69
C GLN A 422 -8.19 -10.19 7.69
N ALA A 423 -6.86 -10.24 7.91
CA ALA A 423 -6.17 -9.26 8.76
C ALA A 423 -6.28 -7.85 8.18
N PHE A 424 -6.18 -7.73 6.86
CA PHE A 424 -6.32 -6.46 6.14
C PHE A 424 -7.77 -5.98 6.07
N LEU A 425 -8.74 -6.89 5.98
CA LEU A 425 -10.16 -6.54 6.08
C LEU A 425 -10.47 -5.94 7.46
N VAL A 426 -10.07 -6.60 8.53
CA VAL A 426 -10.24 -6.09 9.90
C VAL A 426 -9.56 -4.73 10.07
N ALA A 427 -8.33 -4.58 9.55
CA ALA A 427 -7.61 -3.30 9.60
C ALA A 427 -8.35 -2.18 8.84
N ALA A 428 -8.94 -2.50 7.70
CA ALA A 428 -9.70 -1.54 6.90
C ALA A 428 -11.00 -1.10 7.60
N GLU A 429 -11.76 -2.06 8.13
CA GLU A 429 -13.01 -1.80 8.85
C GLU A 429 -12.76 -0.99 10.12
N GLU A 430 -11.71 -1.31 10.87
CA GLU A 430 -11.32 -0.55 12.06
C GLU A 430 -10.85 0.87 11.71
N LEU A 431 -10.04 1.04 10.66
CA LEU A 431 -9.64 2.37 10.19
C LEU A 431 -10.84 3.22 9.78
N ALA A 432 -11.81 2.63 9.08
CA ALA A 432 -13.05 3.31 8.72
C ALA A 432 -13.86 3.73 9.94
N ALA A 433 -13.94 2.88 10.98
CA ALA A 433 -14.62 3.19 12.24
C ALA A 433 -13.95 4.32 13.03
N LEU A 434 -12.63 4.44 12.93
CA LEU A 434 -11.83 5.53 13.55
C LEU A 434 -11.91 6.84 12.77
N THR A 435 -12.44 6.84 11.55
CA THR A 435 -12.57 8.04 10.72
C THR A 435 -13.69 8.93 11.25
N PRO A 436 -13.43 10.23 11.50
CA PRO A 436 -14.47 11.15 11.94
C PRO A 436 -15.64 11.21 10.94
N GLN A 437 -16.85 11.26 11.44
CA GLN A 437 -18.02 11.40 10.58
C GLN A 437 -18.05 12.80 9.95
N GLY A 438 -18.29 12.87 8.65
CA GLY A 438 -18.37 14.12 7.92
C GLY A 438 -17.90 13.97 6.48
N ARG A 439 -18.46 14.78 5.60
CA ARG A 439 -18.22 14.69 4.15
C ARG A 439 -16.77 14.97 3.75
N ASP A 440 -16.06 15.76 4.57
CA ASP A 440 -14.72 16.24 4.26
C ASP A 440 -13.61 15.38 4.89
N SER A 441 -13.96 14.29 5.57
CA SER A 441 -13.00 13.41 6.24
C SER A 441 -13.17 11.95 5.78
N ILE A 442 -12.27 11.50 4.91
CA ILE A 442 -12.23 10.11 4.43
C ILE A 442 -11.26 9.26 5.28
N TYR A 443 -10.31 9.90 5.94
CA TYR A 443 -9.35 9.29 6.86
C TYR A 443 -9.17 10.13 8.12
N PRO A 444 -8.78 9.51 9.25
CA PRO A 444 -8.47 10.28 10.47
C PRO A 444 -7.16 11.09 10.28
N PRO A 445 -6.93 12.12 11.12
CA PRO A 445 -5.72 12.93 11.05
C PRO A 445 -4.43 12.11 11.19
N VAL A 446 -3.42 12.39 10.36
CA VAL A 446 -2.11 11.73 10.36
C VAL A 446 -1.39 11.86 11.72
N ALA A 447 -1.62 12.97 12.44
CA ALA A 447 -1.10 13.17 13.79
C ALA A 447 -1.55 12.08 14.79
N GLN A 448 -2.63 11.35 14.51
CA GLN A 448 -3.16 10.27 15.35
C GLN A 448 -2.65 8.88 14.97
N LEU A 449 -1.73 8.75 14.00
CA LEU A 449 -1.26 7.47 13.47
C LEU A 449 -0.84 6.48 14.57
N ARG A 450 -0.22 6.95 15.65
CA ARG A 450 0.22 6.08 16.74
C ARG A 450 -0.94 5.42 17.50
N SER A 451 -1.98 6.17 17.81
CA SER A 451 -3.20 5.62 18.44
C SER A 451 -4.00 4.77 17.47
N ILE A 452 -4.09 5.16 16.20
CA ILE A 452 -4.72 4.40 15.13
C ILE A 452 -4.03 3.04 14.98
N SER A 453 -2.70 3.03 14.88
CA SER A 453 -1.93 1.78 14.74
C SER A 453 -2.14 0.85 15.93
N ARG A 454 -2.18 1.38 17.15
CA ARG A 454 -2.50 0.60 18.35
C ARG A 454 -3.88 -0.05 18.27
N THR A 455 -4.91 0.74 17.96
CA THR A 455 -6.30 0.25 17.93
C THR A 455 -6.48 -0.83 16.86
N ILE A 456 -5.99 -0.59 15.64
CA ILE A 456 -6.03 -1.57 14.55
C ILE A 456 -5.25 -2.83 14.93
N ALA A 457 -4.05 -2.70 15.53
CA ALA A 457 -3.27 -3.87 15.92
C ALA A 457 -3.99 -4.75 16.95
N ILE A 458 -4.68 -4.15 17.93
CA ILE A 458 -5.51 -4.88 18.90
C ILE A 458 -6.63 -5.67 18.19
N ALA A 459 -7.34 -5.03 17.24
CA ALA A 459 -8.40 -5.67 16.49
C ALA A 459 -7.88 -6.85 15.63
N VAL A 460 -6.74 -6.66 14.95
CA VAL A 460 -6.12 -7.70 14.13
C VAL A 460 -5.61 -8.87 14.98
N VAL A 461 -4.99 -8.62 16.15
CA VAL A 461 -4.56 -9.70 17.07
C VAL A 461 -5.78 -10.48 17.56
N ARG A 462 -6.86 -9.80 17.96
CA ARG A 462 -8.10 -10.44 18.40
C ARG A 462 -8.66 -11.38 17.33
N ALA A 463 -8.80 -10.88 16.11
CA ALA A 463 -9.25 -11.70 14.98
C ALA A 463 -8.31 -12.86 14.70
N GLY A 464 -6.99 -12.66 14.89
CA GLY A 464 -5.98 -13.71 14.76
C GLY A 464 -6.12 -14.84 15.77
N VAL A 465 -6.40 -14.50 17.03
CA VAL A 465 -6.68 -15.48 18.08
C VAL A 465 -7.97 -16.26 17.78
N GLU A 466 -9.04 -15.57 17.40
CA GLU A 466 -10.33 -16.19 17.07
C GLU A 466 -10.26 -17.12 15.86
N ALA A 467 -9.49 -16.74 14.84
CA ALA A 467 -9.33 -17.51 13.61
C ALA A 467 -8.14 -18.50 13.61
N GLY A 468 -7.37 -18.59 14.68
CA GLY A 468 -6.27 -19.55 14.85
C GLY A 468 -4.99 -19.24 14.06
N TRP A 469 -4.77 -17.98 13.62
CA TRP A 469 -3.51 -17.51 13.01
C TRP A 469 -2.64 -16.71 13.98
N ALA A 470 -3.07 -16.59 15.22
CA ALA A 470 -2.27 -16.15 16.37
C ALA A 470 -2.39 -17.19 17.51
N PRO A 471 -1.38 -17.30 18.38
CA PRO A 471 -1.49 -18.09 19.61
C PRO A 471 -2.67 -17.63 20.48
N ALA A 472 -3.24 -18.53 21.26
CA ALA A 472 -4.31 -18.20 22.19
C ALA A 472 -3.82 -17.19 23.25
N VAL A 473 -4.52 -16.07 23.35
CA VAL A 473 -4.30 -15.01 24.34
C VAL A 473 -5.65 -14.62 24.94
N PRO A 474 -5.77 -14.46 26.27
CA PRO A 474 -6.99 -13.94 26.88
C PRO A 474 -7.33 -12.55 26.30
N ALA A 475 -8.62 -12.33 26.01
CA ALA A 475 -9.07 -11.11 25.32
C ALA A 475 -8.73 -9.81 26.07
N ASP A 476 -8.73 -9.85 27.40
CA ASP A 476 -8.34 -8.74 28.28
C ASP A 476 -6.84 -8.44 28.30
N ARG A 477 -5.99 -9.38 27.81
CA ARG A 477 -4.53 -9.22 27.74
C ARG A 477 -4.02 -8.74 26.39
N ILE A 478 -4.88 -8.70 25.36
CA ILE A 478 -4.45 -8.34 23.99
C ILE A 478 -3.93 -6.89 23.95
N ALA A 479 -4.60 -5.97 24.62
CA ALA A 479 -4.17 -4.57 24.66
C ALA A 479 -2.80 -4.41 25.33
N ASP A 480 -2.60 -5.07 26.47
CA ASP A 480 -1.30 -5.08 27.19
C ASP A 480 -0.18 -5.65 26.32
N LEU A 481 -0.48 -6.70 25.55
CA LEU A 481 0.48 -7.32 24.64
C LEU A 481 0.92 -6.38 23.52
N VAL A 482 -0.02 -5.65 22.92
CA VAL A 482 0.27 -4.65 21.89
C VAL A 482 1.05 -3.47 22.48
N ASP A 483 0.64 -2.96 23.65
CA ASP A 483 1.32 -1.86 24.34
C ASP A 483 2.77 -2.22 24.72
N ALA A 484 3.02 -3.45 25.14
CA ALA A 484 4.36 -3.95 25.47
C ALA A 484 5.28 -4.04 24.24
N ALA A 485 4.71 -4.19 23.04
CA ALA A 485 5.47 -4.20 21.78
C ALA A 485 5.75 -2.79 21.24
N MET A 486 5.11 -1.75 21.79
CA MET A 486 5.24 -0.37 21.31
C MET A 486 6.39 0.35 22.02
N TRP A 487 7.51 0.50 21.32
CA TRP A 487 8.64 1.33 21.75
C TRP A 487 8.31 2.81 21.69
N SER A 488 8.91 3.62 22.57
CA SER A 488 8.80 5.07 22.60
C SER A 488 10.17 5.74 22.47
N PRO A 489 10.33 6.83 21.66
CA PRO A 489 11.59 7.53 21.49
C PRO A 489 11.92 8.43 22.69
N ALA A 490 12.19 7.80 23.84
CA ALA A 490 12.56 8.47 25.07
C ALA A 490 14.00 8.12 25.46
N TYR A 491 14.73 9.12 25.90
CA TYR A 491 16.04 8.88 26.51
C TYR A 491 15.86 8.19 27.86
N ARG A 492 16.57 7.09 28.07
CA ARG A 492 16.62 6.44 29.36
C ARG A 492 17.54 7.22 30.28
N PRO A 493 17.16 7.46 31.57
CA PRO A 493 18.07 8.07 32.51
C PRO A 493 19.27 7.13 32.76
N TYR A 494 20.45 7.71 32.80
CA TYR A 494 21.66 6.99 33.26
C TYR A 494 21.59 6.90 34.77
N LEU A 495 21.01 5.82 35.27
CA LEU A 495 21.00 5.52 36.72
C LEU A 495 22.12 4.53 37.04
N PRO A 496 22.77 4.65 38.20
CA PRO A 496 23.68 3.61 38.67
C PRO A 496 22.92 2.28 38.80
N ALA A 497 23.60 1.19 38.45
CA ALA A 497 23.07 -0.16 38.53
C ALA A 497 22.75 -0.55 39.98
#